data_7b0e008127425cc3068c79d250db9ff8
#
_entry.id   7b0e008127425cc3068c79d250db9ff8
#
_cell.length_a   1.000
_cell.length_b   1.000
_cell.length_c   1.000
_cell.angle_alpha   90.00
_cell.angle_beta   90.00
_cell.angle_gamma   90.00
#
_symmetry.space_group_name_H-M   'P 1'
#
loop_
_entity.id
_entity.type
_entity.pdbx_description
1 polymer ?
#
loop_
_entity_poly.entity_id
_entity_poly.type
_entity_poly.pdbx_seq_one_letter_code
_entity_poly.pdbx_strand_id
1 'polypeptide(L)'
;MINPATGALTTEFGPLASAEVILLDEINRIPLKSQSAFLEGLQDRTITVGKTTHELPAFSFAIATMNPVELGQGTFPLSEAATDRFAIMVNIAYLPPEEEEKLVDFDFKEITLNPVMSKERIIELRGTISREVFLYRKLATHIRRLVGATRPHSSENEWHHRSPSELVEKCVDLGSSPRATICWGRLAKVWALVQGRRAEVYPEDIQDLAKYVLGHRIWLGPHAASHGVSVDMVIDVVVEQVPVP
;
A
#
# COMPACT_ATOMS: atom_id res chain seq x y z
N MET A 1 20.68 -23.69 -12.23
CA MET A 1 21.70 -24.76 -11.95
C MET A 1 22.30 -25.25 -13.26
N ILE A 2 23.52 -25.80 -13.23
CA ILE A 2 24.11 -26.48 -14.39
C ILE A 2 23.64 -27.94 -14.31
N ASN A 3 23.00 -28.44 -15.35
CA ASN A 3 22.64 -29.85 -15.47
C ASN A 3 23.93 -30.67 -15.60
N PRO A 4 24.29 -31.54 -14.66
CA PRO A 4 25.57 -32.26 -14.69
C PRO A 4 25.69 -33.26 -15.84
N ALA A 5 24.59 -33.69 -16.44
CA ALA A 5 24.61 -34.64 -17.54
C ALA A 5 24.73 -33.98 -18.92
N THR A 6 24.28 -32.75 -19.09
CA THR A 6 24.21 -32.06 -20.37
C THR A 6 25.06 -30.78 -20.42
N GLY A 7 25.58 -30.29 -19.30
CA GLY A 7 26.27 -28.99 -19.17
C GLY A 7 25.36 -27.77 -19.43
N ALA A 8 24.06 -27.98 -19.65
CA ALA A 8 23.13 -26.91 -19.94
C ALA A 8 22.78 -26.12 -18.68
N LEU A 9 22.74 -24.79 -18.78
CA LEU A 9 22.20 -23.92 -17.75
C LEU A 9 20.67 -24.01 -17.74
N THR A 10 20.11 -24.61 -16.69
CA THR A 10 18.66 -24.60 -16.42
C THR A 10 18.34 -23.46 -15.47
N THR A 11 17.36 -22.64 -15.84
CA THR A 11 16.82 -21.61 -14.96
C THR A 11 15.91 -22.29 -13.93
N GLU A 12 16.24 -22.11 -12.67
CA GLU A 12 15.41 -22.58 -11.56
C GLU A 12 14.87 -21.35 -10.85
N PHE A 13 13.53 -21.27 -10.76
CA PHE A 13 12.86 -20.19 -10.06
C PHE A 13 12.78 -20.53 -8.58
N GLY A 14 13.06 -19.53 -7.73
CA GLY A 14 12.93 -19.66 -6.29
C GLY A 14 11.46 -19.74 -5.84
N PRO A 15 11.22 -19.93 -4.52
CA PRO A 15 9.88 -20.08 -3.94
C PRO A 15 8.90 -18.94 -4.29
N LEU A 16 9.42 -17.74 -4.52
CA LEU A 16 8.61 -16.56 -4.89
C LEU A 16 7.77 -16.79 -6.15
N ALA A 17 8.28 -17.59 -7.08
CA ALA A 17 7.59 -17.86 -8.36
C ALA A 17 6.28 -18.65 -8.20
N SER A 18 6.14 -19.40 -7.11
CA SER A 18 4.95 -20.22 -6.83
C SER A 18 4.17 -19.79 -5.58
N ALA A 19 4.67 -18.77 -4.87
CA ALA A 19 4.07 -18.33 -3.62
C ALA A 19 2.77 -17.54 -3.85
N GLU A 20 1.75 -17.89 -3.10
CA GLU A 20 0.45 -17.19 -3.07
C GLU A 20 0.41 -16.13 -1.97
N VAL A 21 1.10 -16.34 -0.87
CA VAL A 21 1.32 -15.37 0.20
C VAL A 21 2.81 -15.14 0.36
N ILE A 22 3.22 -13.88 0.28
CA ILE A 22 4.62 -13.48 0.27
C ILE A 22 4.83 -12.51 1.43
N LEU A 23 5.74 -12.87 2.34
CA LEU A 23 6.20 -11.98 3.39
C LEU A 23 7.62 -11.51 3.05
N LEU A 24 7.77 -10.20 2.84
CA LEU A 24 9.06 -9.52 2.69
C LEU A 24 9.41 -8.87 4.02
N ASP A 25 9.98 -9.67 4.90
CA ASP A 25 10.36 -9.16 6.22
C ASP A 25 11.57 -8.25 6.12
N GLU A 26 11.51 -7.09 6.81
CA GLU A 26 12.56 -6.07 6.81
C GLU A 26 13.01 -5.67 5.38
N ILE A 27 12.05 -5.32 4.52
CA ILE A 27 12.31 -4.98 3.11
C ILE A 27 13.39 -3.89 2.95
N ASN A 28 13.52 -3.00 3.91
CA ASN A 28 14.54 -1.95 3.93
C ASN A 28 15.97 -2.48 4.19
N ARG A 29 16.16 -3.74 4.52
CA ARG A 29 17.50 -4.39 4.59
C ARG A 29 17.90 -5.05 3.28
N ILE A 30 16.98 -5.18 2.34
CA ILE A 30 17.25 -5.72 1.01
C ILE A 30 17.92 -4.63 0.14
N PRO A 31 19.00 -4.93 -0.61
CA PRO A 31 19.62 -3.97 -1.52
C PRO A 31 18.62 -3.40 -2.53
N LEU A 32 18.71 -2.10 -2.86
CA LEU A 32 17.77 -1.36 -3.72
C LEU A 32 17.46 -2.06 -5.05
N LYS A 33 18.47 -2.66 -5.69
CA LYS A 33 18.30 -3.40 -6.95
C LYS A 33 17.37 -4.60 -6.78
N SER A 34 17.48 -5.31 -5.66
CA SER A 34 16.64 -6.46 -5.37
C SER A 34 15.23 -6.03 -4.95
N GLN A 35 15.11 -4.96 -4.14
CA GLN A 35 13.81 -4.38 -3.81
C GLN A 35 13.02 -4.05 -5.09
N SER A 36 13.66 -3.33 -6.03
CA SER A 36 13.02 -2.94 -7.29
C SER A 36 12.58 -4.15 -8.11
N ALA A 37 13.43 -5.18 -8.22
CA ALA A 37 13.11 -6.40 -8.97
C ALA A 37 11.93 -7.17 -8.35
N PHE A 38 11.87 -7.28 -7.01
CA PHE A 38 10.75 -7.91 -6.31
C PHE A 38 9.45 -7.16 -6.54
N LEU A 39 9.46 -5.84 -6.34
CA LEU A 39 8.26 -5.02 -6.44
C LEU A 39 7.75 -4.91 -7.88
N GLU A 40 8.63 -4.88 -8.87
CA GLU A 40 8.28 -4.94 -10.28
C GLU A 40 7.64 -6.31 -10.62
N GLY A 41 8.30 -7.40 -10.22
CA GLY A 41 7.78 -8.74 -10.43
C GLY A 41 6.39 -8.95 -9.81
N LEU A 42 6.15 -8.46 -8.61
CA LEU A 42 4.84 -8.53 -7.95
C LEU A 42 3.78 -7.67 -8.66
N GLN A 43 4.14 -6.49 -9.16
CA GLN A 43 3.24 -5.60 -9.89
C GLN A 43 2.85 -6.18 -11.25
N ASP A 44 3.83 -6.63 -12.02
CA ASP A 44 3.64 -7.14 -13.39
C ASP A 44 3.21 -8.62 -13.40
N ARG A 45 3.27 -9.25 -12.21
CA ARG A 45 2.95 -10.68 -11.99
C ARG A 45 3.82 -11.61 -12.83
N THR A 46 5.05 -11.22 -13.06
CA THR A 46 6.03 -11.98 -13.82
C THR A 46 7.40 -11.88 -13.18
N ILE A 47 8.17 -12.96 -13.24
CA ILE A 47 9.59 -12.97 -12.87
C ILE A 47 10.40 -13.37 -14.08
N THR A 48 11.35 -12.54 -14.47
CA THR A 48 12.26 -12.83 -15.56
C THR A 48 13.66 -13.12 -15.02
N VAL A 49 14.18 -14.32 -15.36
CA VAL A 49 15.55 -14.71 -15.04
C VAL A 49 16.25 -15.07 -16.34
N GLY A 50 17.23 -14.29 -16.72
CA GLY A 50 17.93 -14.43 -18.01
C GLY A 50 16.98 -14.22 -19.19
N LYS A 51 16.67 -15.28 -19.93
CA LYS A 51 15.77 -15.25 -21.10
C LYS A 51 14.39 -15.88 -20.81
N THR A 52 14.18 -16.35 -19.59
CA THR A 52 12.95 -17.08 -19.22
C THR A 52 12.09 -16.20 -18.33
N THR A 53 10.84 -15.98 -18.74
CA THR A 53 9.81 -15.29 -17.95
C THR A 53 8.83 -16.31 -17.40
N HIS A 54 8.52 -16.19 -16.11
CA HIS A 54 7.55 -17.01 -15.40
C HIS A 54 6.42 -16.13 -14.88
N GLU A 55 5.18 -16.56 -15.05
CA GLU A 55 4.00 -15.87 -14.52
C GLU A 55 3.76 -16.27 -13.06
N LEU A 56 3.52 -15.29 -12.21
CA LEU A 56 3.15 -15.53 -10.81
C LEU A 56 1.70 -16.06 -10.71
N PRO A 57 1.36 -16.76 -9.61
CA PRO A 57 0.02 -17.28 -9.38
C PRO A 57 -1.07 -16.22 -9.55
N ALA A 58 -2.24 -16.61 -10.07
CA ALA A 58 -3.38 -15.71 -10.28
C ALA A 58 -3.86 -15.02 -8.99
N PHE A 59 -3.70 -15.68 -7.86
CA PHE A 59 -3.81 -15.09 -6.53
C PHE A 59 -2.39 -14.91 -5.97
N SER A 60 -2.05 -13.71 -5.58
CA SER A 60 -0.85 -13.40 -4.79
C SER A 60 -1.16 -12.24 -3.85
N PHE A 61 -0.71 -12.37 -2.61
CA PHE A 61 -0.83 -11.36 -1.58
C PHE A 61 0.54 -11.12 -0.95
N ALA A 62 1.05 -9.91 -1.06
CA ALA A 62 2.36 -9.54 -0.56
C ALA A 62 2.22 -8.62 0.66
N ILE A 63 2.94 -8.95 1.72
CA ILE A 63 3.11 -8.15 2.92
C ILE A 63 4.59 -7.80 3.01
N ALA A 64 4.90 -6.54 3.26
CA ALA A 64 6.26 -6.11 3.57
C ALA A 64 6.29 -5.45 4.95
N THR A 65 7.32 -5.76 5.74
CA THR A 65 7.58 -5.07 7.00
C THR A 65 8.80 -4.17 6.86
N MET A 66 8.85 -3.10 7.62
CA MET A 66 10.05 -2.28 7.76
C MET A 66 10.10 -1.65 9.15
N ASN A 67 11.31 -1.48 9.67
CA ASN A 67 11.54 -0.73 10.91
C ASN A 67 12.10 0.65 10.56
N PRO A 68 11.33 1.74 10.76
CA PRO A 68 11.76 3.09 10.42
C PRO A 68 12.89 3.61 11.32
N VAL A 69 13.05 3.06 12.54
CA VAL A 69 14.06 3.51 13.51
C VAL A 69 15.49 3.13 13.08
N GLU A 70 15.66 2.13 12.24
CA GLU A 70 16.95 1.63 11.79
C GLU A 70 17.50 2.35 10.55
N LEU A 71 16.94 3.48 10.15
CA LEU A 71 17.42 4.26 9.02
C LEU A 71 18.88 4.69 9.26
N GLY A 72 19.79 4.22 8.40
CA GLY A 72 21.23 4.53 8.48
C GLY A 72 22.13 3.42 9.04
N GLN A 73 21.58 2.33 9.58
CA GLN A 73 22.34 1.19 10.10
C GLN A 73 22.32 -0.02 9.12
N GLY A 74 22.91 0.16 7.93
CA GLY A 74 22.91 -0.91 6.92
C GLY A 74 21.54 -1.14 6.25
N THR A 75 20.67 -0.15 6.32
CA THR A 75 19.35 -0.17 5.67
C THR A 75 19.35 0.68 4.40
N PHE A 76 18.53 0.30 3.46
CA PHE A 76 18.30 0.99 2.20
C PHE A 76 16.87 1.52 2.21
N PRO A 77 16.65 2.85 2.29
CA PRO A 77 15.30 3.39 2.27
C PRO A 77 14.57 2.98 0.99
N LEU A 78 13.29 2.66 1.12
CA LEU A 78 12.45 2.42 -0.04
C LEU A 78 12.32 3.73 -0.83
N SER A 79 12.48 3.64 -2.14
CA SER A 79 12.22 4.79 -3.01
C SER A 79 10.72 5.11 -3.06
N GLU A 80 10.38 6.35 -3.39
CA GLU A 80 9.01 6.82 -3.61
C GLU A 80 8.25 5.91 -4.57
N ALA A 81 8.90 5.53 -5.68
CA ALA A 81 8.32 4.63 -6.67
C ALA A 81 8.10 3.21 -6.13
N ALA A 82 8.89 2.77 -5.15
CA ALA A 82 8.74 1.47 -4.50
C ALA A 82 7.57 1.48 -3.51
N THR A 83 7.50 2.50 -2.66
CA THR A 83 6.40 2.65 -1.67
C THR A 83 5.05 2.82 -2.34
N ASP A 84 4.97 3.58 -3.44
CA ASP A 84 3.73 3.82 -4.19
C ASP A 84 3.10 2.54 -4.79
N ARG A 85 3.86 1.43 -4.87
CA ARG A 85 3.36 0.12 -5.32
C ARG A 85 2.52 -0.61 -4.28
N PHE A 86 2.71 -0.32 -3.00
CA PHE A 86 1.90 -0.91 -1.94
C PHE A 86 0.50 -0.30 -1.92
N ALA A 87 -0.50 -1.13 -1.67
CA ALA A 87 -1.89 -0.67 -1.64
C ALA A 87 -2.17 0.20 -0.42
N ILE A 88 -1.73 -0.26 0.75
CA ILE A 88 -1.91 0.39 2.04
C ILE A 88 -0.62 0.31 2.86
N MET A 89 -0.50 1.23 3.80
CA MET A 89 0.48 1.17 4.88
C MET A 89 -0.26 1.19 6.22
N VAL A 90 0.20 0.33 7.13
CA VAL A 90 -0.32 0.26 8.50
C VAL A 90 0.83 0.52 9.45
N ASN A 91 0.68 1.53 10.29
CA ASN A 91 1.62 1.80 11.36
C ASN A 91 1.28 0.93 12.57
N ILE A 92 2.25 0.10 12.99
CA ILE A 92 2.11 -0.73 14.18
C ILE A 92 2.69 0.05 15.37
N ALA A 93 1.84 0.41 16.29
CA ALA A 93 2.23 1.06 17.54
C ALA A 93 2.60 0.02 18.60
N TYR A 94 3.22 0.46 19.68
CA TYR A 94 3.38 -0.36 20.88
C TYR A 94 2.02 -0.73 21.46
N LEU A 95 1.96 -1.90 22.06
CA LEU A 95 0.76 -2.32 22.79
C LEU A 95 0.54 -1.45 24.04
N PRO A 96 -0.70 -1.27 24.47
CA PRO A 96 -0.99 -0.75 25.78
C PRO A 96 -0.33 -1.64 26.84
N PRO A 97 0.12 -1.10 28.00
CA PRO A 97 0.82 -1.88 29.03
C PRO A 97 0.06 -3.14 29.47
N GLU A 98 -1.25 -3.06 29.60
CA GLU A 98 -2.12 -4.17 30.01
C GLU A 98 -2.17 -5.31 28.96
N GLU A 99 -1.99 -5.00 27.69
CA GLU A 99 -1.92 -5.99 26.62
C GLU A 99 -0.49 -6.55 26.47
N GLU A 100 0.52 -5.71 26.73
CA GLU A 100 1.92 -6.12 26.71
C GLU A 100 2.23 -7.12 27.83
N GLU A 101 1.65 -6.93 29.04
CA GLU A 101 1.77 -7.88 30.16
C GLU A 101 1.29 -9.29 29.79
N LYS A 102 0.24 -9.40 28.98
CA LYS A 102 -0.29 -10.70 28.55
C LYS A 102 0.68 -11.48 27.67
N LEU A 103 1.64 -10.81 27.03
CA LEU A 103 2.62 -11.47 26.17
C LEU A 103 3.61 -12.33 26.96
N VAL A 104 3.79 -12.08 28.28
CA VAL A 104 4.72 -12.81 29.13
C VAL A 104 4.33 -14.29 29.22
N ASP A 105 3.02 -14.57 29.26
CA ASP A 105 2.47 -15.93 29.38
C ASP A 105 1.92 -16.46 28.04
N PHE A 106 2.13 -15.73 26.94
CA PHE A 106 1.54 -16.08 25.65
C PHE A 106 2.41 -17.05 24.85
N ASP A 107 1.92 -18.28 24.64
CA ASP A 107 2.60 -19.25 23.76
C ASP A 107 2.02 -19.19 22.34
N PHE A 108 2.80 -18.64 21.43
CA PHE A 108 2.44 -18.58 19.99
C PHE A 108 2.25 -19.97 19.35
N LYS A 109 2.82 -21.03 19.94
CA LYS A 109 2.70 -22.40 19.42
C LYS A 109 1.33 -23.03 19.71
N GLU A 110 0.61 -22.50 20.68
CA GLU A 110 -0.73 -23.00 21.02
C GLU A 110 -1.82 -22.43 20.13
N ILE A 111 -1.49 -21.46 19.26
CA ILE A 111 -2.46 -20.86 18.34
C ILE A 111 -2.87 -21.88 17.28
N THR A 112 -4.11 -22.30 17.31
CA THR A 112 -4.72 -23.10 16.25
C THR A 112 -5.51 -22.19 15.30
N LEU A 113 -5.07 -22.11 14.05
CA LEU A 113 -5.78 -21.36 13.00
C LEU A 113 -6.73 -22.28 12.25
N ASN A 114 -8.00 -21.92 12.24
CA ASN A 114 -9.00 -22.61 11.40
C ASN A 114 -9.19 -21.86 10.09
N PRO A 115 -9.21 -22.56 8.93
CA PRO A 115 -9.50 -21.94 7.66
C PRO A 115 -10.88 -21.28 7.67
N VAL A 116 -10.99 -20.01 7.33
CA VAL A 116 -12.26 -19.28 7.25
C VAL A 116 -12.78 -19.16 5.82
N MET A 117 -11.90 -19.28 4.83
CA MET A 117 -12.26 -19.14 3.41
C MET A 117 -11.24 -19.84 2.51
N SER A 118 -11.71 -20.45 1.42
CA SER A 118 -10.83 -20.99 0.40
C SER A 118 -10.29 -19.90 -0.54
N LYS A 119 -9.19 -20.17 -1.20
CA LYS A 119 -8.58 -19.29 -2.21
C LYS A 119 -9.55 -18.99 -3.36
N GLU A 120 -10.23 -20.02 -3.85
CA GLU A 120 -11.22 -19.90 -4.94
C GLU A 120 -12.33 -18.94 -4.55
N ARG A 121 -12.79 -19.01 -3.30
CA ARG A 121 -13.82 -18.11 -2.79
C ARG A 121 -13.33 -16.66 -2.69
N ILE A 122 -12.05 -16.44 -2.33
CA ILE A 122 -11.46 -15.09 -2.32
C ILE A 122 -11.41 -14.51 -3.72
N ILE A 123 -10.99 -15.31 -4.72
CA ILE A 123 -10.94 -14.88 -6.13
C ILE A 123 -12.33 -14.54 -6.65
N GLU A 124 -13.33 -15.37 -6.35
CA GLU A 124 -14.73 -15.13 -6.71
C GLU A 124 -15.24 -13.84 -6.10
N LEU A 125 -15.04 -13.64 -4.78
CA LEU A 125 -15.47 -12.44 -4.07
C LEU A 125 -14.81 -11.18 -4.65
N ARG A 126 -13.55 -11.23 -5.01
CA ARG A 126 -12.87 -10.10 -5.65
C ARG A 126 -13.56 -9.70 -6.96
N GLY A 127 -13.97 -10.69 -7.76
CA GLY A 127 -14.73 -10.46 -8.99
C GLY A 127 -16.13 -9.88 -8.72
N THR A 128 -16.82 -10.41 -7.73
CA THR A 128 -18.15 -9.97 -7.31
C THR A 128 -18.15 -8.55 -6.78
N ILE A 129 -17.23 -8.22 -5.85
CA ILE A 129 -17.08 -6.87 -5.30
C ILE A 129 -16.83 -5.84 -6.41
N SER A 130 -15.95 -6.18 -7.36
CA SER A 130 -15.64 -5.27 -8.46
C SER A 130 -16.88 -4.91 -9.30
N ARG A 131 -17.81 -5.87 -9.51
CA ARG A 131 -19.01 -5.70 -10.34
C ARG A 131 -20.20 -5.15 -9.58
N GLU A 132 -20.41 -5.61 -8.33
CA GLU A 132 -21.66 -5.41 -7.62
C GLU A 132 -21.61 -4.27 -6.60
N VAL A 133 -20.42 -3.86 -6.14
CA VAL A 133 -20.31 -2.68 -5.27
C VAL A 133 -20.13 -1.42 -6.11
N PHE A 134 -21.06 -0.51 -5.99
CA PHE A 134 -21.07 0.73 -6.77
C PHE A 134 -20.17 1.80 -6.13
N LEU A 135 -19.29 2.38 -6.95
CA LEU A 135 -18.60 3.62 -6.65
C LEU A 135 -19.14 4.70 -7.59
N TYR A 136 -19.99 5.58 -7.08
CA TYR A 136 -20.58 6.67 -7.87
C TYR A 136 -19.53 7.61 -8.41
N ARG A 137 -19.76 8.15 -9.61
CA ARG A 137 -18.80 9.05 -10.28
C ARG A 137 -18.43 10.26 -9.42
N LYS A 138 -19.36 10.79 -8.62
CA LYS A 138 -19.09 11.90 -7.70
C LYS A 138 -18.04 11.51 -6.65
N LEU A 139 -18.13 10.31 -6.09
CA LEU A 139 -17.15 9.79 -5.12
C LEU A 139 -15.82 9.44 -5.77
N ALA A 140 -15.82 8.91 -6.99
CA ALA A 140 -14.58 8.73 -7.75
C ALA A 140 -13.88 10.08 -8.02
N THR A 141 -14.65 11.12 -8.33
CA THR A 141 -14.14 12.50 -8.46
C THR A 141 -13.61 13.02 -7.12
N HIS A 142 -14.29 12.72 -6.01
CA HIS A 142 -13.84 13.09 -4.67
C HIS A 142 -12.49 12.45 -4.32
N ILE A 143 -12.31 11.14 -4.57
CA ILE A 143 -11.02 10.45 -4.40
C ILE A 143 -9.92 11.14 -5.23
N ARG A 144 -10.18 11.44 -6.52
CA ARG A 144 -9.23 12.14 -7.38
C ARG A 144 -8.85 13.51 -6.79
N ARG A 145 -9.83 14.22 -6.24
CA ARG A 145 -9.62 15.53 -5.60
C ARG A 145 -8.76 15.40 -4.36
N LEU A 146 -9.04 14.44 -3.48
CA LEU A 146 -8.22 14.18 -2.29
C LEU A 146 -6.77 13.87 -2.68
N VAL A 147 -6.56 12.99 -3.66
CA VAL A 147 -5.21 12.68 -4.17
C VAL A 147 -4.55 13.93 -4.80
N GLY A 148 -5.28 14.70 -5.58
CA GLY A 148 -4.78 15.95 -6.19
C GLY A 148 -4.38 17.00 -5.14
N ALA A 149 -5.15 17.13 -4.06
CA ALA A 149 -4.89 18.08 -2.99
C ALA A 149 -3.62 17.78 -2.18
N THR A 150 -3.05 16.55 -2.30
CA THR A 150 -1.74 16.25 -1.70
C THR A 150 -0.56 16.80 -2.49
N ARG A 151 -0.76 17.28 -3.73
CA ARG A 151 0.31 17.68 -4.65
C ARG A 151 0.57 19.17 -4.55
N PRO A 152 1.79 19.58 -4.13
CA PRO A 152 2.16 21.00 -4.15
C PRO A 152 2.29 21.47 -5.60
N HIS A 153 2.03 22.75 -5.85
CA HIS A 153 2.27 23.45 -7.12
C HIS A 153 1.66 22.79 -8.39
N SER A 154 0.63 21.96 -8.23
CA SER A 154 -0.02 21.33 -9.38
C SER A 154 -0.86 22.34 -10.13
N SER A 155 -0.43 22.68 -11.35
CA SER A 155 -1.18 23.53 -12.30
C SER A 155 -2.50 22.88 -12.76
N GLU A 156 -2.65 21.57 -12.56
CA GLU A 156 -3.85 20.80 -12.89
C GLU A 156 -4.91 20.80 -11.78
N ASN A 157 -4.65 21.50 -10.68
CA ASN A 157 -5.65 21.67 -9.64
C ASN A 157 -6.79 22.53 -10.21
N GLU A 158 -7.86 21.90 -10.68
CA GLU A 158 -9.17 22.52 -10.99
C GLU A 158 -9.75 23.31 -9.79
N TRP A 159 -9.00 23.34 -8.71
CA TRP A 159 -9.23 24.08 -7.48
C TRP A 159 -8.66 25.49 -7.51
N HIS A 160 -8.43 26.06 -8.69
CA HIS A 160 -7.89 27.44 -8.89
C HIS A 160 -8.62 28.55 -8.12
N HIS A 161 -9.66 28.22 -7.36
CA HIS A 161 -10.32 29.17 -6.47
C HIS A 161 -10.00 28.98 -4.98
N ARG A 162 -9.26 27.91 -4.62
CA ARG A 162 -8.66 27.77 -3.27
C ARG A 162 -7.29 27.11 -3.48
N SER A 163 -6.24 27.83 -3.10
CA SER A 163 -4.88 27.29 -3.03
C SER A 163 -4.89 25.96 -2.29
N PRO A 164 -4.04 24.98 -2.68
CA PRO A 164 -3.68 23.88 -1.79
C PRO A 164 -3.42 24.49 -0.42
N SER A 165 -3.70 23.79 0.68
CA SER A 165 -3.45 24.38 1.99
C SER A 165 -2.01 24.88 2.02
N GLU A 166 -1.77 26.01 2.63
CA GLU A 166 -0.43 26.57 2.83
C GLU A 166 0.52 25.51 3.42
N LEU A 167 -0.05 24.57 4.20
CA LEU A 167 0.65 23.44 4.77
C LEU A 167 1.17 22.49 3.68
N VAL A 168 0.35 22.14 2.67
CA VAL A 168 0.76 21.26 1.56
C VAL A 168 1.83 21.95 0.73
N GLU A 169 1.63 23.21 0.36
CA GLU A 169 2.59 23.95 -0.47
C GLU A 169 3.96 24.13 0.17
N LYS A 170 4.01 24.31 1.49
CA LYS A 170 5.26 24.55 2.20
C LYS A 170 5.94 23.27 2.70
N CYS A 171 5.16 22.25 3.02
CA CYS A 171 5.66 21.08 3.75
C CYS A 171 5.75 19.82 2.89
N VAL A 172 5.07 19.74 1.75
CA VAL A 172 5.09 18.54 0.89
C VAL A 172 6.03 18.77 -0.28
N ASP A 173 7.02 17.89 -0.43
CA ASP A 173 7.90 17.87 -1.60
C ASP A 173 7.27 17.06 -2.74
N LEU A 174 6.67 15.91 -2.41
CA LEU A 174 6.00 15.05 -3.38
C LEU A 174 4.67 14.55 -2.83
N GLY A 175 3.59 14.80 -3.57
CA GLY A 175 2.27 14.27 -3.27
C GLY A 175 1.98 12.96 -3.99
N SER A 176 0.83 12.37 -3.70
CA SER A 176 0.43 11.04 -4.16
C SER A 176 0.26 10.94 -5.67
N SER A 177 0.68 9.82 -6.25
CA SER A 177 0.53 9.51 -7.68
C SER A 177 -0.91 9.11 -8.05
N PRO A 178 -1.24 9.01 -9.36
CA PRO A 178 -2.52 8.47 -9.82
C PRO A 178 -2.79 7.02 -9.39
N ARG A 179 -1.75 6.25 -9.01
CA ARG A 179 -1.92 4.90 -8.44
C ARG A 179 -2.75 4.93 -7.15
N ALA A 180 -2.59 5.97 -6.33
CA ALA A 180 -3.42 6.17 -5.14
C ALA A 180 -4.91 6.22 -5.51
N THR A 181 -5.31 6.96 -6.55
CA THR A 181 -6.69 7.06 -7.00
C THR A 181 -7.27 5.70 -7.39
N ILE A 182 -6.51 4.91 -8.17
CA ILE A 182 -6.93 3.58 -8.62
C ILE A 182 -7.07 2.62 -7.44
N CYS A 183 -6.07 2.62 -6.56
CA CYS A 183 -6.04 1.76 -5.38
C CYS A 183 -7.18 2.10 -4.42
N TRP A 184 -7.35 3.39 -4.12
CA TRP A 184 -8.38 3.86 -3.18
C TRP A 184 -9.79 3.51 -3.64
N GLY A 185 -10.10 3.71 -4.92
CA GLY A 185 -11.40 3.33 -5.46
C GLY A 185 -11.71 1.83 -5.33
N ARG A 186 -10.70 0.97 -5.45
CA ARG A 186 -10.85 -0.48 -5.23
C ARG A 186 -11.02 -0.83 -3.77
N LEU A 187 -10.21 -0.23 -2.91
CA LEU A 187 -10.26 -0.45 -1.46
C LEU A 187 -11.57 0.06 -0.85
N ALA A 188 -12.09 1.20 -1.29
CA ALA A 188 -13.36 1.74 -0.82
C ALA A 188 -14.52 0.77 -1.07
N LYS A 189 -14.53 0.07 -2.21
CA LYS A 189 -15.54 -0.97 -2.48
C LYS A 189 -15.44 -2.15 -1.51
N VAL A 190 -14.22 -2.59 -1.21
CA VAL A 190 -13.97 -3.66 -0.23
C VAL A 190 -14.36 -3.20 1.17
N TRP A 191 -13.98 -1.98 1.53
CA TRP A 191 -14.25 -1.40 2.84
C TRP A 191 -15.74 -1.23 3.10
N ALA A 192 -16.50 -0.74 2.12
CA ALA A 192 -17.96 -0.67 2.19
C ALA A 192 -18.59 -2.03 2.49
N LEU A 193 -18.09 -3.12 1.89
CA LEU A 193 -18.53 -4.47 2.18
C LEU A 193 -18.20 -4.90 3.61
N VAL A 194 -17.00 -4.63 4.08
CA VAL A 194 -16.56 -4.93 5.45
C VAL A 194 -17.41 -4.19 6.48
N GLN A 195 -17.79 -2.94 6.18
CA GLN A 195 -18.72 -2.14 7.01
C GLN A 195 -20.19 -2.58 6.89
N GLY A 196 -20.50 -3.67 6.17
CA GLY A 196 -21.84 -4.18 6.00
C GLY A 196 -22.68 -3.45 4.95
N ARG A 197 -22.14 -2.50 4.22
CA ARG A 197 -22.77 -1.75 3.12
C ARG A 197 -22.59 -2.53 1.82
N ARG A 198 -23.50 -3.41 1.50
CA ARG A 198 -23.29 -4.43 0.45
C ARG A 198 -23.37 -3.91 -0.99
N ALA A 199 -23.93 -2.72 -1.23
CA ALA A 199 -24.26 -2.27 -2.59
C ALA A 199 -23.49 -1.05 -3.06
N GLU A 200 -22.99 -0.19 -2.18
CA GLU A 200 -22.43 1.11 -2.56
C GLU A 200 -21.41 1.66 -1.56
N VAL A 201 -20.52 2.49 -2.08
CA VAL A 201 -19.50 3.21 -1.31
C VAL A 201 -20.08 4.52 -0.83
N TYR A 202 -19.82 4.88 0.43
CA TYR A 202 -20.14 6.16 1.05
C TYR A 202 -18.89 7.03 1.22
N PRO A 203 -19.06 8.34 1.46
CA PRO A 203 -17.93 9.24 1.72
C PRO A 203 -17.07 8.80 2.90
N GLU A 204 -17.67 8.28 3.96
CA GLU A 204 -17.00 7.79 5.16
C GLU A 204 -16.05 6.64 4.84
N ASP A 205 -16.42 5.74 3.92
CA ASP A 205 -15.56 4.64 3.48
C ASP A 205 -14.27 5.14 2.83
N ILE A 206 -14.34 6.32 2.20
CA ILE A 206 -13.18 6.97 1.59
C ILE A 206 -12.34 7.63 2.69
N GLN A 207 -12.95 8.34 3.61
CA GLN A 207 -12.25 9.04 4.69
C GLN A 207 -11.51 8.07 5.62
N ASP A 208 -12.15 6.96 6.01
CA ASP A 208 -11.57 5.92 6.86
C ASP A 208 -10.26 5.35 6.27
N LEU A 209 -10.16 5.29 4.95
CA LEU A 209 -9.01 4.74 4.24
C LEU A 209 -7.91 5.77 3.97
N ALA A 210 -8.14 7.07 4.21
CA ALA A 210 -7.25 8.14 3.80
C ALA A 210 -5.80 7.93 4.29
N LYS A 211 -5.61 7.70 5.59
CA LYS A 211 -4.28 7.54 6.20
C LYS A 211 -3.58 6.27 5.69
N TYR A 212 -4.31 5.19 5.50
CA TYR A 212 -3.74 3.93 4.99
C TYR A 212 -3.29 4.05 3.54
N VAL A 213 -4.03 4.78 2.71
CA VAL A 213 -3.73 4.94 1.28
C VAL A 213 -2.70 6.03 1.02
N LEU A 214 -2.77 7.15 1.72
CA LEU A 214 -1.92 8.32 1.46
C LEU A 214 -0.63 8.35 2.29
N GLY A 215 -0.61 7.72 3.48
CA GLY A 215 0.46 7.87 4.46
C GLY A 215 1.86 7.53 3.94
N HIS A 216 1.98 6.58 3.03
CA HIS A 216 3.25 6.16 2.42
C HIS A 216 3.49 6.79 1.03
N ARG A 217 2.65 7.72 0.61
CA ARG A 217 2.69 8.36 -0.71
C ARG A 217 2.90 9.86 -0.66
N ILE A 218 3.00 10.41 0.54
CA ILE A 218 3.28 11.83 0.78
C ILE A 218 4.67 11.94 1.35
N TRP A 219 5.53 12.67 0.69
CA TRP A 219 6.89 12.92 1.11
C TRP A 219 7.02 14.37 1.56
N LEU A 220 7.49 14.52 2.80
CA LEU A 220 7.61 15.83 3.42
C LEU A 220 8.99 16.41 3.16
N GLY A 221 9.02 17.71 2.86
CA GLY A 221 10.23 18.48 2.70
C GLY A 221 10.86 18.93 4.03
N PRO A 222 12.06 19.53 3.98
CA PRO A 222 12.77 19.99 5.18
C PRO A 222 12.00 21.01 6.03
N HIS A 223 11.10 21.78 5.40
CA HIS A 223 10.26 22.74 6.10
C HIS A 223 9.30 22.06 7.09
N ALA A 224 8.78 20.89 6.74
CA ALA A 224 7.90 20.12 7.63
C ALA A 224 8.62 19.72 8.93
N ALA A 225 9.85 19.23 8.81
CA ALA A 225 10.65 18.83 9.98
C ALA A 225 10.90 20.00 10.95
N SER A 226 11.18 21.20 10.42
CA SER A 226 11.42 22.39 11.23
C SER A 226 10.17 22.91 11.96
N HIS A 227 8.98 22.52 11.52
CA HIS A 227 7.69 22.96 12.09
C HIS A 227 6.91 21.82 12.78
N GLY A 228 7.52 20.63 12.91
CA GLY A 228 6.86 19.48 13.55
C GLY A 228 5.65 18.97 12.79
N VAL A 229 5.58 19.18 11.45
CA VAL A 229 4.48 18.73 10.62
C VAL A 229 4.67 17.26 10.27
N SER A 230 3.65 16.44 10.54
CA SER A 230 3.61 15.03 10.18
C SER A 230 2.78 14.79 8.91
N VAL A 231 2.97 13.62 8.28
CA VAL A 231 2.16 13.18 7.14
C VAL A 231 0.68 13.09 7.52
N ASP A 232 0.37 12.61 8.73
CA ASP A 232 -1.00 12.50 9.22
C ASP A 232 -1.68 13.87 9.31
N MET A 233 -0.96 14.92 9.77
CA MET A 233 -1.48 16.29 9.80
C MET A 233 -1.80 16.82 8.41
N VAL A 234 -0.95 16.50 7.42
CA VAL A 234 -1.20 16.86 6.02
C VAL A 234 -2.46 16.16 5.50
N ILE A 235 -2.62 14.86 5.79
CA ILE A 235 -3.78 14.10 5.37
C ILE A 235 -5.07 14.63 6.01
N ASP A 236 -5.05 14.91 7.31
CA ASP A 236 -6.20 15.45 8.03
C ASP A 236 -6.66 16.80 7.43
N VAL A 237 -5.72 17.69 7.13
CA VAL A 237 -6.01 18.98 6.45
C VAL A 237 -6.58 18.75 5.05
N VAL A 238 -6.02 17.83 4.27
CA VAL A 238 -6.52 17.52 2.92
C VAL A 238 -7.95 16.96 2.97
N VAL A 239 -8.23 16.06 3.90
CA VAL A 239 -9.57 15.46 4.07
C VAL A 239 -10.60 16.52 4.52
N GLU A 240 -10.21 17.43 5.40
CA GLU A 240 -11.09 18.51 5.89
C GLU A 240 -11.40 19.55 4.81
N GLN A 241 -10.40 19.91 4.00
CA GLN A 241 -10.56 20.97 3.00
C GLN A 241 -11.26 20.53 1.71
N VAL A 242 -11.18 19.25 1.35
CA VAL A 242 -11.80 18.73 0.13
C VAL A 242 -13.27 18.41 0.41
N PRO A 243 -14.22 19.22 -0.11
CA PRO A 243 -15.63 19.02 0.22
C PRO A 243 -16.16 17.68 -0.30
N VAL A 244 -16.92 17.03 0.55
CA VAL A 244 -17.71 15.83 0.21
C VAL A 244 -18.77 16.21 -0.83
N PRO A 245 -18.97 15.41 -1.90
CA PRO A 245 -19.89 15.73 -3.00
C PRO A 245 -21.36 15.56 -2.64
#